data_90d28433591959dca565729beb25cc0c
#
_entry.id   90d28433591959dca565729beb25cc0c
#
_cell.length_a   1.000
_cell.length_b   1.000
_cell.length_c   1.000
_cell.angle_alpha   90.00
_cell.angle_beta   90.00
_cell.angle_gamma   90.00
#
_symmetry.space_group_name_H-M   'P 1'
#
loop_
_entity.id
_entity.type
_entity.pdbx_description
1 polymer ?
#
loop_
_entity_poly.entity_id
_entity_poly.type
_entity_poly.pdbx_seq_one_letter_code
_entity_poly.pdbx_strand_id
1 'polypeptide(L)'
;RTPEDLLKQALRYKPYWKNGGGITVSGGEALLQMDFLIEFFKLAKAEGIHTTIDTAGNPFTREEPFFAKFNELMNLTDLFLLDIKQINDDKHRDLTGFSNSNILDLAQYLSDQGKHMWIRHVLVPTITTDEDDLRKTKEFIDTLKTVDKVEVLPYHKLGITEWERLGIPCLLYTS
;
A
#
# COMPACT_ATOMS: atom_id res chain seq x y z
N ARG A 1 16.80 12.62 7.40
CA ARG A 1 15.86 13.77 7.56
C ARG A 1 14.98 13.50 8.76
N THR A 2 14.59 14.54 9.48
CA THR A 2 13.62 14.44 10.56
C THR A 2 12.20 14.58 10.01
N PRO A 3 11.16 14.15 10.76
CA PRO A 3 9.77 14.39 10.40
C PRO A 3 9.43 15.86 10.15
N GLU A 4 10.00 16.78 10.94
CA GLU A 4 9.82 18.23 10.81
C GLU A 4 10.43 18.76 9.51
N ASP A 5 11.63 18.31 9.15
CA ASP A 5 12.28 18.69 7.89
C ASP A 5 11.45 18.24 6.69
N LEU A 6 10.88 17.02 6.78
CA LEU A 6 10.05 16.48 5.73
C LEU A 6 8.73 17.26 5.61
N LEU A 7 8.08 17.56 6.74
CA LEU A 7 6.86 18.37 6.75
C LEU A 7 7.11 19.75 6.15
N LYS A 8 8.19 20.42 6.53
CA LYS A 8 8.57 21.73 5.96
C LYS A 8 8.74 21.68 4.45
N GLN A 9 9.26 20.57 3.90
CA GLN A 9 9.34 20.39 2.45
C GLN A 9 7.97 20.16 1.84
N ALA A 10 7.15 19.29 2.44
CA ALA A 10 5.82 18.99 1.95
C ALA A 10 4.92 20.23 1.90
N LEU A 11 4.99 21.10 2.91
CA LEU A 11 4.25 22.36 2.99
C LEU A 11 4.51 23.33 1.83
N ARG A 12 5.67 23.23 1.14
CA ARG A 12 5.93 24.01 -0.07
C ARG A 12 4.96 23.68 -1.21
N TYR A 13 4.38 22.50 -1.18
CA TYR A 13 3.42 22.01 -2.17
C TYR A 13 1.97 22.24 -1.74
N LYS A 14 1.72 22.83 -0.56
CA LYS A 14 0.37 23.12 -0.05
C LYS A 14 -0.54 23.86 -1.06
N PRO A 15 -0.03 24.78 -1.89
CA PRO A 15 -0.86 25.42 -2.93
C PRO A 15 -1.46 24.46 -3.97
N TYR A 16 -0.88 23.27 -4.12
CA TYR A 16 -1.35 22.23 -5.05
C TYR A 16 -2.37 21.28 -4.41
N TRP A 17 -2.57 21.31 -3.08
CA TRP A 17 -3.49 20.44 -2.36
C TRP A 17 -4.94 20.97 -2.36
N LYS A 18 -5.38 21.48 -3.48
CA LYS A 18 -6.75 21.95 -3.65
C LYS A 18 -7.75 20.80 -3.48
N ASN A 19 -8.92 21.08 -2.90
CA ASN A 19 -10.00 20.11 -2.75
C ASN A 19 -9.68 18.89 -1.87
N GLY A 20 -8.95 19.09 -0.76
CA GLY A 20 -8.69 18.02 0.20
C GLY A 20 -7.47 17.15 -0.10
N GLY A 21 -6.56 17.62 -0.94
CA GLY A 21 -5.28 16.95 -1.16
C GLY A 21 -4.41 16.93 0.10
N GLY A 22 -3.33 16.14 0.08
CA GLY A 22 -2.46 15.98 1.22
C GLY A 22 -1.15 15.27 0.89
N ILE A 23 -0.70 14.44 1.80
CA ILE A 23 0.57 13.71 1.72
C ILE A 23 0.28 12.24 1.55
N THR A 24 0.89 11.63 0.53
CA THR A 24 0.98 10.18 0.39
C THR A 24 2.41 9.74 0.68
N VAL A 25 2.58 8.81 1.60
CA VAL A 25 3.86 8.17 1.86
C VAL A 25 3.88 6.82 1.19
N SER A 26 4.89 6.62 0.35
CA SER A 26 5.16 5.39 -0.38
C SER A 26 6.66 5.08 -0.35
N GLY A 27 7.09 4.11 -1.12
CA GLY A 27 8.49 3.79 -1.37
C GLY A 27 9.02 2.64 -0.53
N GLY A 28 9.67 1.66 -1.15
CA GLY A 28 9.95 0.38 -0.54
C GLY A 28 8.68 -0.21 0.10
N GLU A 29 8.65 -0.26 1.41
CA GLU A 29 7.45 -0.58 2.19
C GLU A 29 7.33 0.41 3.37
N ALA A 30 6.28 1.22 3.35
CA ALA A 30 6.06 2.29 4.33
C ALA A 30 5.93 1.74 5.77
N LEU A 31 5.28 0.59 5.94
CA LEU A 31 5.05 -0.02 7.27
C LEU A 31 6.32 -0.47 7.98
N LEU A 32 7.46 -0.55 7.28
CA LEU A 32 8.75 -0.83 7.91
C LEU A 32 9.32 0.37 8.69
N GLN A 33 8.75 1.56 8.54
CA GLN A 33 9.21 2.79 9.19
C GLN A 33 8.11 3.45 10.03
N MET A 34 7.30 2.65 10.72
CA MET A 34 6.12 3.14 11.46
C MET A 34 6.46 4.19 12.51
N ASP A 35 7.57 4.06 13.25
CA ASP A 35 7.96 5.06 14.26
C ASP A 35 8.14 6.45 13.63
N PHE A 36 8.82 6.51 12.49
CA PHE A 36 8.98 7.76 11.74
C PHE A 36 7.65 8.27 11.19
N LEU A 37 6.81 7.39 10.66
CA LEU A 37 5.52 7.75 10.08
C LEU A 37 4.55 8.27 11.13
N ILE A 38 4.53 7.69 12.32
CA ILE A 38 3.70 8.14 13.44
C ILE A 38 4.03 9.60 13.79
N GLU A 39 5.32 9.91 13.99
CA GLU A 39 5.75 11.28 14.28
C GLU A 39 5.44 12.24 13.13
N PHE A 40 5.71 11.84 11.91
CA PHE A 40 5.43 12.64 10.72
C PHE A 40 3.94 12.91 10.54
N PHE A 41 3.09 11.90 10.73
CA PHE A 41 1.65 12.07 10.58
C PHE A 41 1.01 12.84 11.73
N LYS A 42 1.55 12.76 12.97
CA LYS A 42 1.14 13.65 14.06
C LYS A 42 1.33 15.13 13.67
N LEU A 43 2.51 15.45 13.11
CA LEU A 43 2.79 16.82 12.65
C LEU A 43 1.87 17.22 11.48
N ALA A 44 1.65 16.33 10.52
CA ALA A 44 0.76 16.59 9.39
C ALA A 44 -0.70 16.81 9.84
N LYS A 45 -1.19 16.01 10.78
CA LYS A 45 -2.54 16.16 11.34
C LYS A 45 -2.71 17.46 12.12
N ALA A 46 -1.69 17.91 12.84
CA ALA A 46 -1.70 19.21 13.51
C ALA A 46 -1.88 20.39 12.52
N GLU A 47 -1.42 20.23 11.29
CA GLU A 47 -1.59 21.21 10.18
C GLU A 47 -2.90 20.97 9.37
N GLY A 48 -3.74 20.04 9.78
CA GLY A 48 -4.98 19.68 9.08
C GLY A 48 -4.75 19.03 7.72
N ILE A 49 -3.63 18.35 7.52
CA ILE A 49 -3.25 17.72 6.25
C ILE A 49 -3.83 16.31 6.17
N HIS A 50 -4.39 15.97 5.02
CA HIS A 50 -4.83 14.61 4.70
C HIS A 50 -3.60 13.70 4.55
N THR A 51 -3.64 12.53 5.17
CA THR A 51 -2.54 11.57 5.23
C THR A 51 -2.91 10.25 4.58
N THR A 52 -2.05 9.77 3.70
CA THR A 52 -2.26 8.52 2.96
C THR A 52 -1.03 7.63 3.07
N ILE A 53 -1.24 6.35 3.27
CA ILE A 53 -0.19 5.31 3.21
C ILE A 53 -0.40 4.48 1.95
N ASP A 54 0.69 4.31 1.19
CA ASP A 54 0.79 3.40 0.06
C ASP A 54 1.63 2.20 0.49
N THR A 55 1.04 1.00 0.52
CA THR A 55 1.65 -0.20 1.07
C THR A 55 1.26 -1.46 0.30
N ALA A 56 2.20 -2.41 0.24
CA ALA A 56 1.91 -3.78 -0.18
C ALA A 56 1.31 -4.63 0.97
N GLY A 57 1.27 -4.12 2.20
CA GLY A 57 0.68 -4.79 3.36
C GLY A 57 1.47 -5.98 3.89
N ASN A 58 2.57 -6.34 3.26
CA ASN A 58 3.31 -7.57 3.60
C ASN A 58 3.85 -7.63 5.04
N PRO A 59 4.32 -6.53 5.68
CA PRO A 59 4.78 -6.58 7.07
C PRO A 59 3.65 -6.71 8.10
N PHE A 60 2.38 -6.55 7.71
CA PHE A 60 1.28 -6.55 8.67
C PHE A 60 1.21 -7.84 9.47
N THR A 61 1.08 -7.70 10.77
CA THR A 61 0.81 -8.79 11.71
C THR A 61 0.03 -8.25 12.91
N ARG A 62 -0.78 -9.11 13.53
CA ARG A 62 -1.47 -8.80 14.80
C ARG A 62 -0.64 -9.09 16.03
N GLU A 63 0.63 -9.42 15.84
CA GLU A 63 1.57 -9.66 16.95
C GLU A 63 2.16 -8.36 17.47
N GLU A 64 2.38 -8.31 18.79
CA GLU A 64 3.04 -7.19 19.44
C GLU A 64 4.58 -7.28 19.26
N PRO A 65 5.29 -6.17 19.17
CA PRO A 65 4.82 -4.78 19.32
C PRO A 65 4.31 -4.13 18.03
N PHE A 66 4.30 -4.84 16.90
CA PHE A 66 3.90 -4.30 15.60
C PHE A 66 2.46 -3.80 15.63
N PHE A 67 1.55 -4.59 16.18
CA PHE A 67 0.12 -4.31 16.14
C PHE A 67 -0.27 -3.02 16.89
N ALA A 68 0.34 -2.78 18.05
CA ALA A 68 0.13 -1.54 18.79
C ALA A 68 0.57 -0.30 17.98
N LYS A 69 1.77 -0.36 17.37
CA LYS A 69 2.28 0.72 16.51
C LYS A 69 1.43 0.92 15.26
N PHE A 70 1.01 -0.17 14.64
CA PHE A 70 0.13 -0.10 13.48
C PHE A 70 -1.20 0.60 13.81
N ASN A 71 -1.81 0.28 14.95
CA ASN A 71 -3.05 0.92 15.40
C ASN A 71 -2.85 2.43 15.66
N GLU A 72 -1.73 2.83 16.24
CA GLU A 72 -1.40 4.25 16.40
C GLU A 72 -1.29 4.94 15.04
N LEU A 73 -0.53 4.37 14.11
CA LEU A 73 -0.36 4.90 12.76
C LEU A 73 -1.68 4.94 11.98
N MET A 74 -2.49 3.87 12.09
CA MET A 74 -3.80 3.77 11.45
C MET A 74 -4.74 4.90 11.89
N ASN A 75 -4.71 5.30 13.17
CA ASN A 75 -5.53 6.39 13.68
C ASN A 75 -5.12 7.76 13.11
N LEU A 76 -3.89 7.91 12.67
CA LEU A 76 -3.35 9.10 12.04
C LEU A 76 -3.47 9.09 10.51
N THR A 77 -3.95 7.98 9.93
CA THR A 77 -4.06 7.77 8.49
C THR A 77 -5.51 7.92 8.03
N ASP A 78 -5.75 8.75 7.01
CA ASP A 78 -7.08 8.98 6.44
C ASP A 78 -7.39 7.97 5.33
N LEU A 79 -6.39 7.56 4.55
CA LEU A 79 -6.58 6.66 3.41
C LEU A 79 -5.43 5.65 3.30
N PHE A 80 -5.75 4.42 2.98
CA PHE A 80 -4.78 3.39 2.60
C PHE A 80 -4.88 3.07 1.11
N LEU A 81 -3.75 3.11 0.40
CA LEU A 81 -3.61 2.53 -0.92
C LEU A 81 -2.98 1.15 -0.73
N LEU A 82 -3.77 0.09 -0.90
CA LEU A 82 -3.35 -1.28 -0.62
C LEU A 82 -3.22 -2.08 -1.92
N ASP A 83 -2.05 -2.63 -2.15
CA ASP A 83 -1.78 -3.49 -3.30
C ASP A 83 -2.21 -4.93 -3.02
N ILE A 84 -3.18 -5.45 -3.76
CA ILE A 84 -3.45 -6.89 -3.84
C ILE A 84 -2.87 -7.40 -5.16
N LYS A 85 -1.68 -8.01 -5.09
CA LYS A 85 -0.93 -8.42 -6.30
C LYS A 85 -1.45 -9.72 -6.90
N GLN A 86 -1.88 -10.66 -6.07
CA GLN A 86 -2.44 -11.94 -6.46
C GLN A 86 -3.27 -12.51 -5.32
N ILE A 87 -4.49 -12.96 -5.61
CA ILE A 87 -5.42 -13.51 -4.61
C ILE A 87 -5.09 -14.97 -4.27
N ASN A 88 -4.56 -15.72 -5.21
CA ASN A 88 -4.11 -17.09 -4.98
C ASN A 88 -2.77 -17.08 -4.26
N ASP A 89 -2.68 -17.73 -3.08
CA ASP A 89 -1.49 -17.66 -2.22
C ASP A 89 -0.26 -18.32 -2.87
N ASP A 90 -0.42 -19.45 -3.57
CA ASP A 90 0.69 -20.12 -4.24
C ASP A 90 1.25 -19.24 -5.35
N LYS A 91 0.39 -18.69 -6.22
CA LYS A 91 0.80 -17.76 -7.26
C LYS A 91 1.38 -16.47 -6.68
N HIS A 92 0.89 -16.01 -5.52
CA HIS A 92 1.46 -14.85 -4.84
C HIS A 92 2.86 -15.13 -4.30
N ARG A 93 3.10 -16.34 -3.76
CA ARG A 93 4.44 -16.78 -3.33
C ARG A 93 5.40 -16.88 -4.50
N ASP A 94 4.96 -17.41 -5.64
CA ASP A 94 5.77 -17.48 -6.85
C ASP A 94 6.15 -16.07 -7.36
N LEU A 95 5.22 -15.12 -7.24
CA LEU A 95 5.43 -13.75 -7.71
C LEU A 95 6.29 -12.89 -6.76
N THR A 96 6.12 -13.05 -5.45
CA THR A 96 6.67 -12.12 -4.44
C THR A 96 7.62 -12.77 -3.44
N GLY A 97 7.64 -14.09 -3.34
CA GLY A 97 8.36 -14.86 -2.32
C GLY A 97 7.61 -14.97 -0.99
N PHE A 98 6.42 -14.37 -0.84
CA PHE A 98 5.67 -14.29 0.42
C PHE A 98 4.21 -14.71 0.27
N SER A 99 3.59 -15.12 1.39
CA SER A 99 2.14 -15.35 1.46
C SER A 99 1.37 -14.03 1.33
N ASN A 100 0.16 -14.11 0.79
CA ASN A 100 -0.77 -12.97 0.78
C ASN A 100 -1.68 -12.90 2.01
N SER A 101 -1.59 -13.86 2.93
CA SER A 101 -2.52 -13.99 4.06
C SER A 101 -2.57 -12.75 4.95
N ASN A 102 -1.41 -12.17 5.25
CA ASN A 102 -1.30 -10.95 6.04
C ASN A 102 -1.82 -9.71 5.30
N ILE A 103 -1.72 -9.68 3.97
CA ILE A 103 -2.26 -8.59 3.14
C ILE A 103 -3.78 -8.63 3.15
N LEU A 104 -4.37 -9.81 3.00
CA LEU A 104 -5.83 -10.00 3.06
C LEU A 104 -6.36 -9.74 4.47
N ASP A 105 -5.61 -10.16 5.52
CA ASP A 105 -5.94 -9.85 6.91
C ASP A 105 -5.88 -8.33 7.18
N LEU A 106 -4.89 -7.61 6.63
CA LEU A 106 -4.83 -6.15 6.72
C LEU A 106 -6.05 -5.50 6.07
N ALA A 107 -6.43 -5.91 4.86
CA ALA A 107 -7.59 -5.37 4.16
C ALA A 107 -8.87 -5.57 4.99
N GLN A 108 -9.07 -6.77 5.53
CA GLN A 108 -10.20 -7.07 6.39
C GLN A 108 -10.18 -6.24 7.67
N TYR A 109 -9.01 -6.14 8.31
CA TYR A 109 -8.86 -5.35 9.53
C TYR A 109 -9.16 -3.86 9.31
N LEU A 110 -8.63 -3.25 8.26
CA LEU A 110 -8.93 -1.86 7.90
C LEU A 110 -10.44 -1.67 7.66
N SER A 111 -11.07 -2.59 6.94
CA SER A 111 -12.51 -2.57 6.69
C SER A 111 -13.33 -2.65 7.97
N ASP A 112 -12.96 -3.54 8.90
CA ASP A 112 -13.65 -3.70 10.18
C ASP A 112 -13.47 -2.49 11.11
N GLN A 113 -12.33 -1.80 11.00
CA GLN A 113 -12.05 -0.53 11.72
C GLN A 113 -12.66 0.70 11.03
N GLY A 114 -13.39 0.54 9.94
CA GLY A 114 -14.01 1.65 9.20
C GLY A 114 -13.01 2.55 8.49
N LYS A 115 -11.80 2.07 8.19
CA LYS A 115 -10.76 2.84 7.51
C LYS A 115 -10.96 2.80 6.01
N HIS A 116 -10.96 3.98 5.38
CA HIS A 116 -11.06 4.12 3.94
C HIS A 116 -9.85 3.54 3.22
N MET A 117 -10.09 2.83 2.13
CA MET A 117 -9.02 2.26 1.32
C MET A 117 -9.33 2.29 -0.17
N TRP A 118 -8.27 2.39 -0.95
CA TRP A 118 -8.28 2.07 -2.37
C TRP A 118 -7.51 0.77 -2.56
N ILE A 119 -8.10 -0.18 -3.26
CA ILE A 119 -7.40 -1.41 -3.65
C ILE A 119 -6.77 -1.20 -5.00
N ARG A 120 -5.49 -1.54 -5.14
CA ARG A 120 -4.77 -1.50 -6.41
C ARG A 120 -4.37 -2.90 -6.84
N HIS A 121 -4.54 -3.16 -8.12
CA HIS A 121 -4.14 -4.42 -8.74
C HIS A 121 -3.40 -4.14 -10.04
N VAL A 122 -2.19 -4.68 -10.20
CA VAL A 122 -1.41 -4.54 -11.43
C VAL A 122 -1.68 -5.72 -12.34
N LEU A 123 -2.16 -5.45 -13.56
CA LEU A 123 -2.35 -6.48 -14.58
C LEU A 123 -1.03 -6.76 -15.29
N VAL A 124 -0.39 -7.85 -14.90
CA VAL A 124 0.79 -8.40 -15.58
C VAL A 124 0.32 -9.52 -16.50
N PRO A 125 0.49 -9.40 -17.83
CA PRO A 125 0.09 -10.46 -18.77
C PRO A 125 0.63 -11.82 -18.34
N THR A 126 -0.17 -12.86 -18.48
CA THR A 126 0.12 -14.26 -18.12
C THR A 126 0.33 -14.56 -16.63
N ILE A 127 0.54 -13.54 -15.77
CA ILE A 127 0.83 -13.73 -14.35
C ILE A 127 -0.37 -13.39 -13.48
N THR A 128 -0.98 -12.21 -13.69
CA THR A 128 -2.10 -11.72 -12.86
C THR A 128 -3.39 -11.51 -13.65
N THR A 129 -3.48 -12.05 -14.88
CA THR A 129 -4.62 -11.90 -15.78
C THR A 129 -5.52 -13.14 -15.86
N ASP A 130 -5.33 -14.11 -14.98
CA ASP A 130 -6.20 -15.29 -14.90
C ASP A 130 -7.61 -14.88 -14.47
N GLU A 131 -8.62 -15.26 -15.25
CA GLU A 131 -10.01 -14.81 -15.05
C GLU A 131 -10.61 -15.32 -13.72
N ASP A 132 -10.26 -16.54 -13.30
CA ASP A 132 -10.70 -17.11 -12.03
C ASP A 132 -10.09 -16.36 -10.85
N ASP A 133 -8.82 -15.99 -10.93
CA ASP A 133 -8.16 -15.20 -9.87
C ASP A 133 -8.71 -13.78 -9.81
N LEU A 134 -8.97 -13.14 -10.96
CA LEU A 134 -9.62 -11.83 -11.00
C LEU A 134 -11.03 -11.87 -10.40
N ARG A 135 -11.80 -12.92 -10.69
CA ARG A 135 -13.11 -13.12 -10.07
C ARG A 135 -13.02 -13.29 -8.55
N LYS A 136 -12.11 -14.13 -8.06
CA LYS A 136 -11.86 -14.30 -6.62
C LYS A 136 -11.38 -13.01 -5.96
N THR A 137 -10.54 -12.23 -6.64
CA THR A 137 -10.11 -10.91 -6.16
C THR A 137 -11.31 -9.99 -5.99
N LYS A 138 -12.20 -9.95 -6.99
CA LYS A 138 -13.43 -9.18 -6.90
C LYS A 138 -14.33 -9.68 -5.75
N GLU A 139 -14.55 -10.99 -5.65
CA GLU A 139 -15.36 -11.59 -4.58
C GLU A 139 -14.82 -11.20 -3.19
N PHE A 140 -13.50 -11.23 -3.01
CA PHE A 140 -12.87 -10.77 -1.76
C PHE A 140 -13.11 -9.28 -1.51
N ILE A 141 -12.88 -8.43 -2.52
CA ILE A 141 -13.09 -6.98 -2.40
C ILE A 141 -14.55 -6.66 -2.05
N ASP A 142 -15.51 -7.40 -2.62
CA ASP A 142 -16.94 -7.21 -2.35
C ASP A 142 -17.32 -7.53 -0.88
N THR A 143 -16.47 -8.24 -0.12
CA THR A 143 -16.66 -8.44 1.33
C THR A 143 -16.26 -7.25 2.19
N LEU A 144 -15.44 -6.35 1.64
CA LEU A 144 -14.89 -5.19 2.35
C LEU A 144 -15.89 -4.02 2.29
N LYS A 145 -16.10 -3.34 3.44
CA LYS A 145 -17.14 -2.30 3.60
C LYS A 145 -16.67 -0.88 3.28
N THR A 146 -15.34 -0.67 3.23
CA THR A 146 -14.74 0.67 3.20
C THR A 146 -13.81 0.89 2.00
N VAL A 147 -14.03 0.14 0.93
CA VAL A 147 -13.30 0.32 -0.32
C VAL A 147 -13.98 1.43 -1.12
N ASP A 148 -13.31 2.58 -1.22
CA ASP A 148 -13.81 3.74 -1.98
C ASP A 148 -13.52 3.61 -3.47
N LYS A 149 -12.45 2.90 -3.82
CA LYS A 149 -11.98 2.76 -5.20
C LYS A 149 -11.20 1.47 -5.42
N VAL A 150 -11.35 0.90 -6.60
CA VAL A 150 -10.48 -0.16 -7.12
C VAL A 150 -9.75 0.39 -8.35
N GLU A 151 -8.42 0.38 -8.30
CA GLU A 151 -7.57 0.80 -9.43
C GLU A 151 -6.90 -0.42 -10.04
N VAL A 152 -7.19 -0.63 -11.31
CA VAL A 152 -6.50 -1.63 -12.13
C VAL A 152 -5.44 -0.91 -12.95
N LEU A 153 -4.18 -1.25 -12.70
CA LEU A 153 -3.03 -0.59 -13.30
C LEU A 153 -2.42 -1.49 -14.39
N PRO A 154 -2.19 -0.98 -15.60
CA PRO A 154 -1.45 -1.73 -16.61
C PRO A 154 0.03 -1.87 -16.18
N TYR A 155 0.60 -3.02 -16.49
CA TYR A 155 2.03 -3.25 -16.26
C TYR A 155 2.88 -2.32 -17.14
N HIS A 156 3.88 -1.68 -16.54
CA HIS A 156 4.86 -0.85 -17.22
C HIS A 156 6.28 -1.38 -17.02
N LYS A 157 7.04 -1.44 -18.11
CA LYS A 157 8.44 -1.92 -18.11
C LYS A 157 9.47 -0.90 -17.57
N LEU A 158 9.02 0.21 -16.98
CA LEU A 158 9.90 1.30 -16.52
C LEU A 158 10.93 0.88 -15.44
N GLY A 159 10.61 -0.12 -14.62
CA GLY A 159 11.52 -0.63 -13.59
C GLY A 159 12.63 -1.56 -14.11
N ILE A 160 12.55 -2.04 -15.34
CA ILE A 160 13.48 -3.04 -15.89
C ILE A 160 14.92 -2.54 -15.85
N THR A 161 15.16 -1.30 -16.29
CA THR A 161 16.49 -0.68 -16.32
C THR A 161 17.16 -0.63 -14.96
N GLU A 162 16.38 -0.44 -13.87
CA GLU A 162 16.91 -0.44 -12.51
C GLU A 162 17.28 -1.86 -12.04
N TRP A 163 16.48 -2.86 -12.38
CA TRP A 163 16.80 -4.26 -12.08
C TRP A 163 18.08 -4.71 -12.78
N GLU A 164 18.22 -4.35 -14.07
CA GLU A 164 19.44 -4.60 -14.85
C GLU A 164 20.66 -3.93 -14.21
N ARG A 165 20.53 -2.64 -13.83
CA ARG A 165 21.61 -1.90 -13.18
C ARG A 165 22.04 -2.49 -11.84
N LEU A 166 21.11 -3.08 -11.10
CA LEU A 166 21.36 -3.73 -9.82
C LEU A 166 21.82 -5.19 -9.95
N GLY A 167 21.82 -5.75 -11.18
CA GLY A 167 22.16 -7.15 -11.42
C GLY A 167 21.18 -8.15 -10.79
N ILE A 168 19.93 -7.71 -10.54
CA ILE A 168 18.90 -8.55 -9.92
C ILE A 168 18.05 -9.18 -11.04
N PRO A 169 17.93 -10.52 -11.09
CA PRO A 169 17.08 -11.18 -12.08
C PRO A 169 15.62 -10.80 -11.85
N CYS A 170 14.97 -10.27 -12.88
CA CYS A 170 13.55 -9.95 -12.83
C CYS A 170 12.74 -11.12 -13.38
N LEU A 171 11.78 -11.66 -12.62
CA LEU A 171 10.90 -12.75 -13.04
C LEU A 171 10.06 -12.40 -14.30
N LEU A 172 9.91 -11.13 -14.60
CA LEU A 172 9.12 -10.62 -15.73
C LEU A 172 9.90 -10.53 -17.06
N TYR A 173 11.19 -10.93 -17.08
CA TYR A 173 11.99 -10.95 -18.32
C TYR A 173 11.74 -12.17 -19.21
N THR A 174 11.14 -13.21 -18.66
CA THR A 174 11.06 -14.53 -19.32
C THR A 174 9.72 -14.79 -20.02
N SER A 175 8.90 -13.77 -20.19
CA SER A 175 7.62 -13.87 -20.94
C SER A 175 7.59 -12.99 -22.17
#